data_385663baec35611c96f817e9f2d5e49f
#
_entry.id   385663baec35611c96f817e9f2d5e49f
#
_cell.length_a   1.000
_cell.length_b   1.000
_cell.length_c   1.000
_cell.angle_alpha   90.00
_cell.angle_beta   90.00
_cell.angle_gamma   90.00
#
_symmetry.space_group_name_H-M   'P 1'
#
loop_
_entity.id
_entity.type
_entity.pdbx_description
1 polymer ?
#
loop_
_entity_poly.entity_id
_entity_poly.type
_entity_poly.pdbx_seq_one_letter_code
_entity_poly.pdbx_strand_id
1 'polypeptide(L)'
;MLGQALTELPNECCGLLAGRMEGEADAAAAEPLLRLARVLRRYPLVNKKASPTRYLSEERSLIDADRDARQNNLEFLAIYHSHPTSEPVPSRTDLEDNYWDGVIQFIISMNHVPPLMRGWWLSPTDYRPADWQIIDV
;
A
#
# COMPACT_ATOMS: atom_id res chain seq x y z
N MET A 1 6.42 7.34 4.12
CA MET A 1 6.26 5.95 4.60
C MET A 1 7.37 5.54 5.56
N LEU A 2 8.64 5.69 5.20
CA LEU A 2 9.75 5.27 6.06
C LEU A 2 9.76 5.96 7.44
N GLY A 3 9.51 7.28 7.49
CA GLY A 3 9.44 8.01 8.75
C GLY A 3 8.35 7.49 9.68
N GLN A 4 7.18 7.17 9.13
CA GLN A 4 6.08 6.56 9.90
C GLN A 4 6.49 5.17 10.42
N ALA A 5 7.09 4.34 9.58
CA ALA A 5 7.53 3.01 9.99
C ALA A 5 8.55 3.06 11.14
N LEU A 6 9.47 4.02 11.10
CA LEU A 6 10.42 4.25 12.20
C LEU A 6 9.73 4.70 13.49
N THR A 7 8.80 5.66 13.38
CA THR A 7 8.10 6.25 14.54
C THR A 7 7.22 5.22 15.24
N GLU A 8 6.61 4.30 14.51
CA GLU A 8 5.67 3.32 15.07
C GLU A 8 6.33 2.04 15.56
N LEU A 9 7.65 1.87 15.36
CA LEU A 9 8.37 0.73 15.94
C LEU A 9 8.10 0.59 17.45
N PRO A 10 7.93 -0.60 17.98
CA PRO A 10 8.10 -1.93 17.37
C PRO A 10 6.85 -2.44 16.63
N ASN A 11 5.83 -1.63 16.48
CA ASN A 11 4.57 -2.02 15.86
C ASN A 11 4.62 -1.84 14.33
N GLU A 12 3.80 -2.60 13.62
CA GLU A 12 3.55 -2.36 12.20
C GLU A 12 2.86 -1.01 12.00
N CYS A 13 3.30 -0.25 11.02
CA CYS A 13 2.55 0.90 10.52
C CYS A 13 1.71 0.49 9.31
N CYS A 14 0.68 1.24 9.02
CA CYS A 14 -0.13 1.06 7.81
C CYS A 14 -0.60 2.39 7.23
N GLY A 15 -1.02 2.37 5.98
CA GLY A 15 -1.54 3.54 5.31
C GLY A 15 -2.01 3.26 3.90
N LEU A 16 -2.50 4.31 3.26
CA LEU A 16 -3.01 4.29 1.90
C LEU A 16 -2.23 5.25 1.01
N LEU A 17 -2.12 4.89 -0.25
CA LEU A 17 -1.58 5.74 -1.30
C LEU A 17 -2.68 6.04 -2.30
N ALA A 18 -2.95 7.31 -2.53
CA ALA A 18 -3.97 7.78 -3.45
C ALA A 18 -3.35 8.60 -4.58
N GLY A 19 -4.03 8.59 -5.71
CA GLY A 19 -3.57 9.31 -6.89
C GLY A 19 -4.53 9.15 -8.04
N ARG A 20 -3.99 9.11 -9.25
CA ARG A 20 -4.78 9.03 -10.48
C ARG A 20 -4.19 7.99 -11.42
N MET A 21 -5.08 7.36 -12.18
CA MET A 21 -4.68 6.55 -13.31
C MET A 21 -4.37 7.49 -14.49
N GLU A 22 -3.19 7.34 -15.07
CA GLU A 22 -2.77 8.07 -16.27
C GLU A 22 -2.93 7.19 -17.51
N GLY A 23 -3.36 7.79 -18.61
CA GLY A 23 -3.62 7.12 -19.87
C GLY A 23 -5.09 6.80 -20.09
N GLU A 24 -5.52 6.87 -21.35
CA GLU A 24 -6.88 6.48 -21.74
C GLU A 24 -7.00 4.96 -21.74
N ALA A 25 -8.09 4.46 -21.20
CA ALA A 25 -8.48 3.08 -21.39
C ALA A 25 -9.05 2.96 -22.81
N ASP A 26 -8.22 2.59 -23.77
CA ASP A 26 -8.73 2.24 -25.10
C ASP A 26 -9.37 0.86 -25.03
N ALA A 27 -10.70 0.85 -24.92
CA ALA A 27 -11.49 -0.37 -24.89
C ALA A 27 -11.42 -1.18 -26.21
N ALA A 28 -10.84 -0.60 -27.26
CA ALA A 28 -10.67 -1.23 -28.57
C ALA A 28 -9.25 -1.80 -28.79
N ALA A 29 -8.31 -1.60 -27.89
CA ALA A 29 -6.97 -2.16 -28.02
C ALA A 29 -6.98 -3.66 -27.78
N ALA A 30 -6.34 -4.39 -28.68
CA ALA A 30 -6.22 -5.87 -28.59
C ALA A 30 -5.29 -6.32 -27.44
N GLU A 31 -4.50 -5.40 -26.87
CA GLU A 31 -3.69 -5.63 -25.67
C GLU A 31 -4.03 -4.56 -24.63
N PRO A 32 -4.03 -4.91 -23.33
CA PRO A 32 -4.21 -3.91 -22.31
C PRO A 32 -3.04 -2.93 -22.37
N LEU A 33 -3.31 -1.69 -22.76
CA LEU A 33 -2.34 -0.61 -22.66
C LEU A 33 -1.84 -0.53 -21.22
N LEU A 34 -0.53 -0.42 -21.07
CA LEU A 34 0.07 -0.23 -19.76
C LEU A 34 -0.47 1.07 -19.15
N ARG A 35 -1.39 0.92 -18.20
CA ARG A 35 -1.91 2.06 -17.45
C ARG A 35 -0.98 2.36 -16.30
N LEU A 36 -0.52 3.60 -16.23
CA LEU A 36 0.29 4.07 -15.12
C LEU A 36 -0.60 4.65 -14.03
N ALA A 37 -0.35 4.21 -12.80
CA ALA A 37 -0.93 4.80 -11.61
C ALA A 37 0.09 5.74 -10.98
N ARG A 38 -0.26 7.03 -10.88
CA ARG A 38 0.60 8.04 -10.26
C ARG A 38 0.11 8.35 -8.86
N VAL A 39 0.92 8.00 -7.87
CA VAL A 39 0.65 8.34 -6.47
C VAL A 39 0.93 9.82 -6.22
N LEU A 40 -0.04 10.52 -5.67
CA LEU A 40 0.02 11.95 -5.39
C LEU A 40 -0.09 12.28 -3.90
N ARG A 41 -0.67 11.40 -3.11
CA ARG A 41 -0.91 11.63 -1.69
C ARG A 41 -0.81 10.35 -0.88
N ARG A 42 -0.25 10.47 0.32
CA ARG A 42 -0.16 9.41 1.30
C ARG A 42 -1.11 9.71 2.47
N TYR A 43 -1.81 8.69 2.92
CA TYR A 43 -2.67 8.74 4.10
C TYR A 43 -2.16 7.75 5.14
N PRO A 44 -1.42 8.20 6.17
CA PRO A 44 -1.09 7.36 7.31
C PRO A 44 -2.37 6.95 8.03
N LEU A 45 -2.49 5.67 8.36
CA LEU A 45 -3.60 5.15 9.12
C LEU A 45 -3.13 4.70 10.51
N VAL A 46 -4.07 4.68 11.45
CA VAL A 46 -3.80 4.14 12.78
C VAL A 46 -3.91 2.62 12.73
N ASN A 47 -2.89 1.91 13.21
CA ASN A 47 -2.96 0.47 13.40
C ASN A 47 -3.70 0.18 14.71
N LYS A 48 -4.95 -0.22 14.59
CA LYS A 48 -5.84 -0.52 15.73
C LYS A 48 -5.32 -1.66 16.60
N LYS A 49 -4.57 -2.61 16.01
CA LYS A 49 -4.01 -3.74 16.76
C LYS A 49 -2.76 -3.39 17.55
N ALA A 50 -2.07 -2.30 17.18
CA ALA A 50 -0.81 -1.88 17.81
C ALA A 50 0.13 -3.09 18.03
N SER A 51 0.37 -3.88 16.97
CA SER A 51 1.09 -5.14 17.01
C SER A 51 2.35 -5.11 16.12
N PRO A 52 3.44 -5.79 16.49
CA PRO A 52 4.62 -5.92 15.65
C PRO A 52 4.46 -6.91 14.48
N THR A 53 3.36 -7.70 14.44
CA THR A 53 3.14 -8.76 13.46
C THR A 53 1.79 -8.69 12.76
N ARG A 54 0.92 -7.77 13.15
CA ARG A 54 -0.41 -7.60 12.56
C ARG A 54 -0.79 -6.13 12.50
N TYR A 55 -1.61 -5.80 11.51
CA TYR A 55 -2.27 -4.50 11.48
C TYR A 55 -3.75 -4.64 11.12
N LEU A 56 -4.52 -3.69 11.62
CA LEU A 56 -5.89 -3.45 11.21
C LEU A 56 -6.09 -1.94 11.21
N SER A 57 -6.47 -1.39 10.07
CA SER A 57 -6.71 0.04 9.95
C SER A 57 -7.88 0.46 10.84
N GLU A 58 -7.66 1.49 11.65
CA GLU A 58 -8.74 2.09 12.44
C GLU A 58 -9.76 2.73 11.51
N GLU A 59 -11.03 2.48 11.76
CA GLU A 59 -12.14 2.88 10.89
C GLU A 59 -12.23 4.39 10.70
N ARG A 60 -11.98 5.18 11.75
CA ARG A 60 -12.05 6.64 11.67
C ARG A 60 -10.96 7.20 10.76
N SER A 61 -9.73 6.75 10.91
CA SER A 61 -8.63 7.19 10.04
C SER A 61 -8.87 6.80 8.58
N LEU A 62 -9.48 5.65 8.34
CA LEU A 62 -9.85 5.20 6.99
C LEU A 62 -10.97 6.07 6.38
N ILE A 63 -11.99 6.42 7.17
CA ILE A 63 -13.08 7.29 6.71
C ILE A 63 -12.57 8.69 6.41
N ASP A 64 -11.70 9.24 7.25
CA ASP A 64 -11.11 10.57 7.03
C ASP A 64 -10.24 10.58 5.76
N ALA A 65 -9.47 9.52 5.51
CA ALA A 65 -8.70 9.36 4.30
C ALA A 65 -9.58 9.28 3.04
N ASP A 66 -10.65 8.49 3.09
CA ASP A 66 -11.61 8.36 1.97
C ASP A 66 -12.27 9.70 1.65
N ARG A 67 -12.68 10.43 2.68
CA ARG A 67 -13.29 11.75 2.51
C ARG A 67 -12.34 12.73 1.83
N ASP A 68 -11.11 12.83 2.30
CA ASP A 68 -10.10 13.73 1.72
C ASP A 68 -9.75 13.32 0.28
N ALA A 69 -9.57 12.03 0.02
CA ALA A 69 -9.29 11.54 -1.33
C ALA A 69 -10.42 11.91 -2.30
N ARG A 70 -11.68 11.70 -1.92
CA ARG A 70 -12.84 12.05 -2.74
C ARG A 70 -12.92 13.56 -3.00
N GLN A 71 -12.68 14.40 -2.00
CA GLN A 71 -12.68 15.85 -2.13
C GLN A 71 -11.59 16.35 -3.10
N ASN A 72 -10.51 15.62 -3.25
CA ASN A 72 -9.40 15.95 -4.14
C ASN A 72 -9.43 15.17 -5.47
N ASN A 73 -10.50 14.44 -5.77
CA ASN A 73 -10.66 13.61 -6.96
C ASN A 73 -9.50 12.60 -7.12
N LEU A 74 -9.11 11.98 -6.02
CA LEU A 74 -8.12 10.92 -5.96
C LEU A 74 -8.79 9.57 -5.69
N GLU A 75 -8.19 8.52 -6.22
CA GLU A 75 -8.58 7.14 -5.92
C GLU A 75 -7.46 6.42 -5.17
N PHE A 76 -7.80 5.42 -4.37
CA PHE A 76 -6.81 4.61 -3.70
C PHE A 76 -6.17 3.64 -4.70
N LEU A 77 -4.85 3.74 -4.84
CA LEU A 77 -4.06 2.98 -5.80
C LEU A 77 -3.26 1.87 -5.14
N ALA A 78 -2.91 2.05 -3.87
CA ALA A 78 -2.11 1.09 -3.13
C ALA A 78 -2.37 1.22 -1.63
N ILE A 79 -2.05 0.16 -0.92
CA ILE A 79 -1.93 0.18 0.54
C ILE A 79 -0.49 -0.12 0.91
N TYR A 80 -0.08 0.24 2.11
CA TYR A 80 1.23 -0.12 2.62
C TYR A 80 1.17 -0.49 4.10
N HIS A 81 2.09 -1.35 4.50
CA HIS A 81 2.38 -1.65 5.90
C HIS A 81 3.85 -1.97 6.07
N SER A 82 4.33 -1.96 7.30
CA SER A 82 5.69 -2.30 7.63
C SER A 82 5.81 -3.68 8.26
N HIS A 83 6.94 -4.33 8.01
CA HIS A 83 7.41 -5.52 8.72
C HIS A 83 8.59 -5.10 9.60
N PRO A 84 8.39 -4.92 10.91
CA PRO A 84 9.46 -4.44 11.79
C PRO A 84 10.67 -5.36 11.85
N THR A 85 10.47 -6.68 11.77
CA THR A 85 11.54 -7.68 11.97
C THR A 85 11.63 -8.76 10.89
N SER A 86 10.82 -8.69 9.84
CA SER A 86 10.80 -9.68 8.76
C SER A 86 11.05 -9.07 7.38
N GLU A 87 11.26 -9.93 6.39
CA GLU A 87 11.48 -9.55 5.01
C GLU A 87 10.25 -8.85 4.39
N PRO A 88 10.42 -8.03 3.32
CA PRO A 88 9.31 -7.31 2.69
C PRO A 88 8.51 -8.21 1.74
N VAL A 89 8.07 -9.36 2.26
CA VAL A 89 7.32 -10.38 1.55
C VAL A 89 6.01 -10.62 2.28
N PRO A 90 4.87 -10.77 1.56
CA PRO A 90 3.58 -11.01 2.19
C PRO A 90 3.61 -12.20 3.13
N SER A 91 3.14 -12.02 4.36
CA SER A 91 2.93 -13.10 5.31
C SER A 91 1.63 -13.84 4.99
N ARG A 92 1.45 -15.01 5.59
CA ARG A 92 0.17 -15.73 5.50
C ARG A 92 -1.00 -14.88 6.00
N THR A 93 -0.79 -14.18 7.10
CA THR A 93 -1.78 -13.23 7.64
C THR A 93 -2.10 -12.12 6.66
N ASP A 94 -1.11 -11.57 5.96
CA ASP A 94 -1.32 -10.53 4.93
C ASP A 94 -2.22 -11.02 3.80
N LEU A 95 -2.09 -12.27 3.39
CA LEU A 95 -2.94 -12.87 2.36
C LEU A 95 -4.36 -13.14 2.86
N GLU A 96 -4.49 -13.71 4.07
CA GLU A 96 -5.77 -14.09 4.66
C GLU A 96 -6.62 -12.87 5.04
N ASP A 97 -5.98 -11.82 5.54
CA ASP A 97 -6.64 -10.59 6.01
C ASP A 97 -6.68 -9.49 4.92
N ASN A 98 -6.41 -9.81 3.67
CA ASN A 98 -6.46 -8.84 2.58
C ASN A 98 -7.90 -8.59 2.13
N TYR A 99 -8.40 -7.38 2.40
CA TYR A 99 -9.73 -6.92 1.99
C TYR A 99 -9.70 -5.97 0.78
N TRP A 100 -8.52 -5.74 0.19
CA TRP A 100 -8.32 -4.80 -0.90
C TRP A 100 -8.01 -5.53 -2.19
N ASP A 101 -8.99 -5.66 -3.08
CA ASP A 101 -8.78 -6.22 -4.41
C ASP A 101 -8.28 -5.15 -5.38
N GLY A 102 -7.38 -5.57 -6.29
CA GLY A 102 -6.96 -4.76 -7.42
C GLY A 102 -6.07 -3.57 -7.09
N VAL A 103 -5.47 -3.53 -5.90
CA VAL A 103 -4.50 -2.54 -5.49
C VAL A 103 -3.17 -3.17 -5.14
N ILE A 104 -2.07 -2.44 -5.37
CA ILE A 104 -0.74 -2.89 -4.97
C ILE A 104 -0.60 -2.78 -3.46
N GLN A 105 0.04 -3.77 -2.86
CA GLN A 105 0.45 -3.72 -1.46
C GLN A 105 1.96 -3.51 -1.36
N PHE A 106 2.36 -2.41 -0.75
CA PHE A 106 3.75 -2.16 -0.43
C PHE A 106 4.07 -2.64 0.97
N ILE A 107 5.17 -3.36 1.09
CA ILE A 107 5.69 -3.82 2.38
C ILE A 107 7.05 -3.19 2.61
N ILE A 108 7.22 -2.54 3.77
CA ILE A 108 8.45 -1.89 4.16
C ILE A 108 9.12 -2.73 5.24
N SER A 109 10.22 -3.39 4.90
CA SER A 109 11.01 -4.14 5.88
C SER A 109 11.95 -3.21 6.63
N MET A 110 11.82 -3.18 7.95
CA MET A 110 12.74 -2.51 8.84
C MET A 110 13.92 -3.41 9.26
N ASN A 111 13.95 -4.64 8.75
CA ASN A 111 15.02 -5.62 9.00
C ASN A 111 16.27 -5.40 8.10
N HIS A 112 16.26 -4.38 7.29
CA HIS A 112 17.35 -3.97 6.39
C HIS A 112 17.85 -2.56 6.72
N VAL A 113 19.11 -2.27 6.43
CA VAL A 113 19.71 -0.93 6.55
C VAL A 113 20.36 -0.58 5.22
N PRO A 114 19.79 0.38 4.47
CA PRO A 114 18.53 1.10 4.72
C PRO A 114 17.29 0.20 4.60
N PRO A 115 16.13 0.62 5.12
CA PRO A 115 14.89 -0.13 4.97
C PRO A 115 14.57 -0.46 3.51
N LEU A 116 14.03 -1.65 3.27
CA LEU A 116 13.72 -2.14 1.92
C LEU A 116 12.21 -2.19 1.70
N MET A 117 11.75 -1.60 0.60
CA MET A 117 10.33 -1.62 0.21
C MET A 117 10.12 -2.44 -1.05
N ARG A 118 9.09 -3.28 -1.05
CA ARG A 118 8.64 -4.03 -2.24
C ARG A 118 7.15 -3.89 -2.43
N GLY A 119 6.71 -3.96 -3.68
CA GLY A 119 5.30 -3.93 -4.07
C GLY A 119 4.83 -5.28 -4.57
N TRP A 120 3.60 -5.64 -4.20
CA TRP A 120 3.02 -6.94 -4.47
C TRP A 120 1.57 -6.87 -4.90
N TRP A 121 1.18 -7.77 -5.78
CA TRP A 121 -0.22 -8.11 -6.04
C TRP A 121 -0.58 -9.33 -5.21
N LEU A 122 -1.64 -9.24 -4.41
CA LEU A 122 -2.08 -10.31 -3.53
C LEU A 122 -3.35 -10.99 -4.06
N SER A 123 -3.38 -12.31 -3.92
CA SER A 123 -4.60 -13.12 -4.01
C SER A 123 -4.81 -13.82 -2.66
N PRO A 124 -5.96 -14.49 -2.41
CA PRO A 124 -6.18 -15.17 -1.13
C PRO A 124 -5.13 -16.24 -0.77
N THR A 125 -4.45 -16.79 -1.77
CA THR A 125 -3.51 -17.93 -1.59
C THR A 125 -2.11 -17.69 -2.11
N ASP A 126 -1.87 -16.57 -2.83
CA ASP A 126 -0.59 -16.33 -3.49
C ASP A 126 -0.32 -14.84 -3.66
N TYR A 127 0.89 -14.52 -4.08
CA TYR A 127 1.32 -13.16 -4.37
C TYR A 127 2.31 -13.14 -5.55
N ARG A 128 2.38 -12.01 -6.23
CA ARG A 128 3.34 -11.78 -7.32
C ARG A 128 3.91 -10.37 -7.24
N PRO A 129 5.17 -10.14 -7.69
CA PRO A 129 5.75 -8.80 -7.70
C PRO A 129 4.93 -7.83 -8.55
N ALA A 130 4.86 -6.58 -8.07
CA ALA A 130 4.32 -5.46 -8.81
C ALA A 130 5.46 -4.56 -9.28
N ASP A 131 5.31 -4.00 -10.49
CA ASP A 131 6.25 -3.02 -11.02
C ASP A 131 5.95 -1.63 -10.47
N TRP A 132 6.98 -0.96 -9.99
CA TRP A 132 6.87 0.40 -9.47
C TRP A 132 8.20 1.13 -9.51
N GLN A 133 8.15 2.45 -9.47
CA GLN A 133 9.33 3.29 -9.37
C GLN A 133 9.04 4.57 -8.61
N ILE A 134 10.07 5.14 -8.00
CA ILE A 134 10.02 6.48 -7.45
C ILE A 134 10.42 7.45 -8.56
N ILE A 135 9.62 8.50 -8.74
CA ILE A 135 9.91 9.57 -9.68
C ILE A 135 10.11 10.88 -8.93
N ASP A 136 11.14 11.59 -9.29
CA ASP A 136 11.35 12.96 -8.83
C ASP A 136 10.49 13.92 -9.65
N VAL A 137 9.79 14.79 -8.95
CA VAL A 137 8.93 15.81 -9.56
C VAL A 137 9.41 17.20 -9.22
#